data_26b1953252509bcc5f42944c96f06f80
#
_entry.id   26b1953252509bcc5f42944c96f06f80
#
_cell.length_a   1.000
_cell.length_b   1.000
_cell.length_c   1.000
_cell.angle_alpha   90.00
_cell.angle_beta   90.00
_cell.angle_gamma   90.00
#
_symmetry.space_group_name_H-M   'P 1'
#
loop_
_entity.id
_entity.type
_entity.pdbx_description
1 polymer ?
#
loop_
_entity_poly.entity_id
_entity_poly.type
_entity_poly.pdbx_seq_one_letter_code
_entity_poly.pdbx_strand_id
1 'polypeptide(L)'
;MSEQIEGRNAVLEAFRSGKCVDKLFILDGCQDGPVRTIAREARKKDTIINYVAKERLDQLSETGAHQGVIAQVAAYEYASVEDILAKAKEKGEDPFIFILDNIEDPHNLGAIIRTANLAGAHGVIIPKRRAVGLTSTVAKTSAGALNYTPVAKVTNIANTIDSLKDEGLWIAAADMDGQEMYDIDLKGCLLYTSPSPRDCS
;
A
#
# COMPACT_ATOMS: atom_id res chain seq x y z
N MET A 1 -0.67 -15.91 2.07
CA MET A 1 0.75 -15.74 1.68
C MET A 1 0.79 -14.57 0.73
N SER A 2 1.65 -13.58 0.93
CA SER A 2 1.96 -12.63 -0.14
C SER A 2 2.44 -13.47 -1.30
N GLU A 3 1.99 -13.19 -2.52
CA GLU A 3 2.50 -13.93 -3.66
C GLU A 3 3.96 -13.53 -3.85
N GLN A 4 4.86 -14.42 -3.43
CA GLN A 4 6.29 -14.23 -3.58
C GLN A 4 6.73 -14.90 -4.88
N ILE A 5 7.48 -14.17 -5.68
CA ILE A 5 8.02 -14.67 -6.93
C ILE A 5 9.54 -14.67 -6.81
N GLU A 6 10.15 -15.82 -7.04
CA GLU A 6 11.58 -16.03 -6.91
C GLU A 6 12.22 -16.37 -8.25
N GLY A 7 13.46 -15.93 -8.41
CA GLY A 7 14.26 -16.20 -9.61
C GLY A 7 14.08 -15.16 -10.71
N ARG A 8 15.15 -15.00 -11.49
CA ARG A 8 15.28 -13.89 -12.46
C ARG A 8 14.22 -13.88 -13.55
N ASN A 9 13.95 -15.03 -14.15
CA ASN A 9 12.99 -15.13 -15.24
C ASN A 9 11.56 -14.90 -14.74
N ALA A 10 11.19 -15.51 -13.61
CA ALA A 10 9.86 -15.38 -13.03
C ALA A 10 9.58 -13.93 -12.61
N VAL A 11 10.55 -13.26 -11.98
CA VAL A 11 10.44 -11.86 -11.59
C VAL A 11 10.35 -10.93 -12.81
N LEU A 12 11.14 -11.18 -13.85
CA LEU A 12 11.06 -10.41 -15.09
C LEU A 12 9.69 -10.56 -15.76
N GLU A 13 9.16 -11.78 -15.79
CA GLU A 13 7.85 -12.06 -16.35
C GLU A 13 6.72 -11.42 -15.52
N ALA A 14 6.84 -11.37 -14.19
CA ALA A 14 5.89 -10.65 -13.36
C ALA A 14 5.81 -9.15 -13.72
N PHE A 15 6.94 -8.52 -14.00
CA PHE A 15 6.95 -7.14 -14.49
C PHE A 15 6.33 -6.99 -15.87
N ARG A 16 6.58 -7.94 -16.78
CA ARG A 16 6.05 -7.93 -18.18
C ARG A 16 4.55 -8.20 -18.23
N SER A 17 4.07 -9.12 -17.41
CA SER A 17 2.64 -9.46 -17.32
C SER A 17 1.79 -8.41 -16.60
N GLY A 18 2.41 -7.31 -16.14
CA GLY A 18 1.68 -6.23 -15.49
C GLY A 18 1.37 -6.45 -14.01
N LYS A 19 1.86 -7.53 -13.38
CA LYS A 19 1.67 -7.76 -11.94
C LYS A 19 2.19 -6.56 -11.12
N CYS A 20 1.45 -6.22 -10.08
CA CYS A 20 1.83 -5.15 -9.16
C CYS A 20 2.87 -5.65 -8.16
N VAL A 21 4.14 -5.30 -8.40
CA VAL A 21 5.25 -5.67 -7.51
C VAL A 21 5.44 -4.58 -6.47
N ASP A 22 5.16 -4.90 -5.21
CA ASP A 22 5.29 -3.99 -4.08
C ASP A 22 6.74 -3.73 -3.69
N LYS A 23 7.50 -4.81 -3.56
CA LYS A 23 8.93 -4.76 -3.17
C LYS A 23 9.74 -5.75 -3.99
N LEU A 24 10.92 -5.31 -4.38
CA LEU A 24 11.91 -6.13 -5.07
C LEU A 24 13.16 -6.21 -4.20
N PHE A 25 13.60 -7.41 -3.89
CA PHE A 25 14.85 -7.68 -3.19
C PHE A 25 15.89 -8.19 -4.18
N ILE A 26 17.04 -7.57 -4.21
CA ILE A 26 18.16 -7.92 -5.08
C ILE A 26 19.38 -8.18 -4.21
N LEU A 27 20.14 -9.21 -4.54
CA LEU A 27 21.42 -9.49 -3.91
C LEU A 27 22.36 -8.30 -4.09
N ASP A 28 22.91 -7.80 -2.99
CA ASP A 28 23.86 -6.71 -3.03
C ASP A 28 25.11 -7.08 -3.86
N GLY A 29 25.60 -6.11 -4.64
CA GLY A 29 26.72 -6.33 -5.57
C GLY A 29 26.36 -7.09 -6.86
N CYS A 30 25.17 -7.65 -7.00
CA CYS A 30 24.74 -8.34 -8.22
C CYS A 30 24.36 -7.34 -9.32
N GLN A 31 25.18 -7.27 -10.39
CA GLN A 31 25.03 -6.33 -11.49
C GLN A 31 25.03 -7.00 -12.87
N ASP A 32 24.71 -8.27 -12.95
CA ASP A 32 24.64 -8.96 -14.24
C ASP A 32 23.49 -8.45 -15.14
N GLY A 33 23.52 -8.77 -16.43
CA GLY A 33 22.58 -8.27 -17.43
C GLY A 33 21.10 -8.49 -17.07
N PRO A 34 20.67 -9.70 -16.66
CA PRO A 34 19.29 -9.97 -16.25
C PRO A 34 18.86 -9.13 -15.05
N VAL A 35 19.67 -9.00 -14.01
CA VAL A 35 19.36 -8.22 -12.81
C VAL A 35 19.25 -6.73 -13.13
N ARG A 36 20.13 -6.20 -13.99
CA ARG A 36 20.03 -4.81 -14.47
C ARG A 36 18.72 -4.56 -15.20
N THR A 37 18.26 -5.52 -16.00
CA THR A 37 16.99 -5.42 -16.72
C THR A 37 15.83 -5.40 -15.74
N ILE A 38 15.80 -6.30 -14.76
CA ILE A 38 14.78 -6.35 -13.70
C ILE A 38 14.75 -5.02 -12.91
N ALA A 39 15.92 -4.53 -12.49
CA ALA A 39 16.01 -3.26 -11.76
C ALA A 39 15.52 -2.06 -12.58
N ARG A 40 15.75 -2.07 -13.91
CA ARG A 40 15.23 -1.04 -14.82
C ARG A 40 13.71 -1.09 -14.92
N GLU A 41 13.12 -2.27 -15.08
CA GLU A 41 11.65 -2.42 -15.12
C GLU A 41 11.01 -2.04 -13.78
N ALA A 42 11.64 -2.41 -12.66
CA ALA A 42 11.19 -2.00 -11.33
C ALA A 42 11.19 -0.47 -11.16
N ARG A 43 12.24 0.21 -11.62
CA ARG A 43 12.28 1.69 -11.56
C ARG A 43 11.23 2.35 -12.44
N LYS A 44 10.94 1.81 -13.63
CA LYS A 44 9.88 2.32 -14.50
C LYS A 44 8.50 2.25 -13.85
N LYS A 45 8.26 1.19 -13.06
CA LYS A 45 7.01 0.98 -12.31
C LYS A 45 7.05 1.56 -10.89
N ASP A 46 8.10 2.31 -10.57
CA ASP A 46 8.30 2.93 -9.26
C ASP A 46 8.21 1.92 -8.09
N THR A 47 8.65 0.69 -8.35
CA THR A 47 8.73 -0.38 -7.35
C THR A 47 9.89 -0.12 -6.38
N ILE A 48 9.67 -0.39 -5.09
CA ILE A 48 10.72 -0.28 -4.07
C ILE A 48 11.77 -1.36 -4.28
N ILE A 49 13.02 -0.97 -4.52
CA ILE A 49 14.16 -1.88 -4.66
C ILE A 49 14.97 -1.88 -3.37
N ASN A 50 15.14 -3.05 -2.77
CA ASN A 50 15.99 -3.27 -1.60
C ASN A 50 17.18 -4.13 -2.02
N TYR A 51 18.40 -3.59 -1.89
CA TYR A 51 19.63 -4.37 -2.03
C TYR A 51 19.94 -4.99 -0.68
N VAL A 52 20.10 -6.31 -0.63
CA VAL A 52 20.22 -7.08 0.61
C VAL A 52 21.31 -8.13 0.51
N ALA A 53 21.89 -8.50 1.66
CA ALA A 53 22.85 -9.59 1.75
C ALA A 53 22.17 -10.95 1.41
N LYS A 54 23.01 -11.94 1.05
CA LYS A 54 22.55 -13.28 0.64
C LYS A 54 21.72 -13.94 1.73
N GLU A 55 22.17 -13.83 2.98
CA GLU A 55 21.49 -14.43 4.14
C GLU A 55 20.04 -13.92 4.28
N ARG A 56 19.82 -12.66 3.93
CA ARG A 56 18.47 -12.07 3.94
C ARG A 56 17.59 -12.62 2.82
N LEU A 57 18.15 -12.86 1.64
CA LEU A 57 17.42 -13.52 0.55
C LEU A 57 17.10 -14.98 0.90
N ASP A 58 18.07 -15.71 1.48
CA ASP A 58 17.88 -17.08 1.91
C ASP A 58 16.78 -17.20 2.99
N GLN A 59 16.66 -16.22 3.90
CA GLN A 59 15.59 -16.16 4.90
C GLN A 59 14.23 -15.83 4.30
N LEU A 60 14.19 -15.00 3.25
CA LEU A 60 12.95 -14.63 2.58
C LEU A 60 12.47 -15.72 1.62
N SER A 61 13.38 -16.51 1.07
CA SER A 61 13.10 -17.51 0.04
C SER A 61 12.28 -18.68 0.60
N GLU A 62 11.22 -19.04 -0.09
CA GLU A 62 10.41 -20.22 0.20
C GLU A 62 10.97 -21.47 -0.50
N THR A 63 11.60 -21.28 -1.66
CA THR A 63 12.05 -22.39 -2.51
C THR A 63 13.56 -22.64 -2.48
N GLY A 64 14.35 -21.68 -1.97
CA GLY A 64 15.81 -21.67 -2.04
C GLY A 64 16.37 -21.37 -3.45
N ALA A 65 15.50 -21.17 -4.44
CA ALA A 65 15.90 -20.97 -5.85
C ALA A 65 15.84 -19.51 -6.32
N HIS A 66 16.04 -18.55 -5.41
CA HIS A 66 15.84 -17.12 -5.67
C HIS A 66 16.81 -16.51 -6.69
N GLN A 67 17.95 -17.14 -7.02
CA GLN A 67 18.91 -16.65 -8.01
C GLN A 67 19.36 -15.18 -7.79
N GLY A 68 19.35 -14.71 -6.55
CA GLY A 68 19.70 -13.34 -6.16
C GLY A 68 18.56 -12.32 -6.34
N VAL A 69 17.32 -12.75 -6.62
CA VAL A 69 16.19 -11.86 -6.83
C VAL A 69 14.89 -12.45 -6.27
N ILE A 70 14.17 -11.66 -5.48
CA ILE A 70 12.82 -12.00 -4.94
C ILE A 70 11.90 -10.79 -5.13
N ALA A 71 10.70 -11.01 -5.63
CA ALA A 71 9.65 -10.01 -5.75
C ALA A 71 8.47 -10.34 -4.83
N GLN A 72 7.98 -9.37 -4.09
CA GLN A 72 6.72 -9.44 -3.36
C GLN A 72 5.64 -8.76 -4.20
N VAL A 73 4.60 -9.51 -4.55
CA VAL A 73 3.51 -9.06 -5.40
C VAL A 73 2.28 -8.81 -4.55
N ALA A 74 1.57 -7.72 -4.83
CA ALA A 74 0.30 -7.43 -4.21
C ALA A 74 -0.75 -8.49 -4.60
N ALA A 75 -1.58 -8.87 -3.64
CA ALA A 75 -2.70 -9.79 -3.88
C ALA A 75 -3.90 -9.08 -4.56
N TYR A 76 -3.93 -7.76 -4.53
CA TYR A 76 -4.94 -6.90 -5.13
C TYR A 76 -4.29 -5.75 -5.89
N GLU A 77 -4.96 -5.24 -6.89
CA GLU A 77 -4.53 -4.04 -7.60
C GLU A 77 -4.76 -2.79 -6.76
N TYR A 78 -3.84 -1.83 -6.87
CA TYR A 78 -4.03 -0.51 -6.26
C TYR A 78 -4.83 0.38 -7.21
N ALA A 79 -5.71 1.18 -6.62
CA ALA A 79 -6.38 2.27 -7.31
C ALA A 79 -5.51 3.54 -7.30
N SER A 80 -5.87 4.50 -8.11
CA SER A 80 -5.35 5.86 -7.99
C SER A 80 -6.18 6.69 -7.00
N VAL A 81 -5.68 7.85 -6.60
CA VAL A 81 -6.45 8.80 -5.77
C VAL A 81 -7.65 9.32 -6.55
N GLU A 82 -7.46 9.54 -7.85
CA GLU A 82 -8.47 10.00 -8.79
C GLU A 82 -9.64 9.00 -8.90
N ASP A 83 -9.33 7.67 -8.89
CA ASP A 83 -10.36 6.62 -8.90
C ASP A 83 -11.22 6.67 -7.64
N ILE A 84 -10.61 6.94 -6.48
CA ILE A 84 -11.33 7.09 -5.21
C ILE A 84 -12.26 8.32 -5.25
N LEU A 85 -11.79 9.45 -5.76
CA LEU A 85 -12.59 10.67 -5.92
C LEU A 85 -13.71 10.47 -6.94
N ALA A 86 -13.42 9.79 -8.06
CA ALA A 86 -14.43 9.47 -9.08
C ALA A 86 -15.56 8.61 -8.50
N LYS A 87 -15.25 7.64 -7.65
CA LYS A 87 -16.24 6.80 -6.97
C LYS A 87 -17.18 7.60 -6.07
N ALA A 88 -16.68 8.60 -5.33
CA ALA A 88 -17.52 9.50 -4.54
C ALA A 88 -18.46 10.31 -5.44
N LYS A 89 -17.91 10.87 -6.52
CA LYS A 89 -18.68 11.65 -7.50
C LYS A 89 -19.76 10.82 -8.19
N GLU A 90 -19.48 9.56 -8.55
CA GLU A 90 -20.45 8.64 -9.15
C GLU A 90 -21.64 8.36 -8.21
N LYS A 91 -21.39 8.30 -6.91
CA LYS A 91 -22.42 8.15 -5.90
C LYS A 91 -23.18 9.44 -5.58
N GLY A 92 -22.67 10.60 -6.01
CA GLY A 92 -23.19 11.91 -5.64
C GLY A 92 -22.99 12.24 -4.16
N GLU A 93 -21.94 11.69 -3.56
CA GLU A 93 -21.57 11.84 -2.15
C GLU A 93 -20.30 12.67 -2.01
N ASP A 94 -20.16 13.38 -0.89
CA ASP A 94 -18.92 14.03 -0.54
C ASP A 94 -17.82 12.98 -0.30
N PRO A 95 -16.58 13.18 -0.79
CA PRO A 95 -15.51 12.21 -0.60
C PRO A 95 -15.22 11.96 0.90
N PHE A 96 -15.30 10.70 1.33
CA PHE A 96 -14.88 10.25 2.64
C PHE A 96 -13.75 9.23 2.47
N ILE A 97 -12.55 9.57 2.91
CA ILE A 97 -11.31 8.82 2.62
C ILE A 97 -10.50 8.67 3.89
N PHE A 98 -9.95 7.47 4.12
CA PHE A 98 -8.99 7.24 5.18
C PHE A 98 -7.57 7.38 4.63
N ILE A 99 -6.74 8.18 5.28
CA ILE A 99 -5.31 8.28 4.99
C ILE A 99 -4.56 7.67 6.17
N LEU A 100 -3.77 6.63 5.91
CA LEU A 100 -3.03 5.90 6.92
C LEU A 100 -1.54 6.13 6.72
N ASP A 101 -0.84 6.60 7.74
CA ASP A 101 0.62 6.71 7.73
C ASP A 101 1.24 5.66 8.65
N ASN A 102 2.41 5.13 8.29
CA ASN A 102 3.17 4.15 9.07
C ASN A 102 2.40 2.87 9.45
N ILE A 103 1.49 2.38 8.62
CA ILE A 103 0.71 1.16 8.87
C ILE A 103 1.49 -0.07 8.40
N GLU A 104 2.26 -0.71 9.28
CA GLU A 104 3.17 -1.81 8.93
C GLU A 104 2.58 -3.20 9.21
N ASP A 105 1.62 -3.31 10.13
CA ASP A 105 0.96 -4.57 10.45
C ASP A 105 -0.18 -4.88 9.46
N PRO A 106 -0.14 -6.03 8.76
CA PRO A 106 -1.17 -6.45 7.83
C PRO A 106 -2.54 -6.69 8.48
N HIS A 107 -2.58 -7.10 9.74
CA HIS A 107 -3.84 -7.30 10.46
C HIS A 107 -4.53 -5.96 10.73
N ASN A 108 -3.76 -4.95 11.16
CA ASN A 108 -4.28 -3.60 11.40
C ASN A 108 -4.78 -2.97 10.10
N LEU A 109 -3.99 -3.04 9.02
CA LEU A 109 -4.43 -2.52 7.73
C LEU A 109 -5.73 -3.18 7.26
N GLY A 110 -5.83 -4.50 7.34
CA GLY A 110 -7.05 -5.22 6.96
C GLY A 110 -8.26 -4.85 7.81
N ALA A 111 -8.07 -4.71 9.13
CA ALA A 111 -9.14 -4.29 10.05
C ALA A 111 -9.62 -2.86 9.75
N ILE A 112 -8.69 -1.93 9.47
CA ILE A 112 -9.03 -0.54 9.12
C ILE A 112 -9.78 -0.50 7.79
N ILE A 113 -9.35 -1.22 6.75
CA ILE A 113 -10.05 -1.29 5.47
C ILE A 113 -11.48 -1.81 5.66
N ARG A 114 -11.67 -2.84 6.50
CA ARG A 114 -13.01 -3.35 6.83
C ARG A 114 -13.87 -2.29 7.52
N THR A 115 -13.31 -1.58 8.49
CA THR A 115 -14.02 -0.50 9.21
C THR A 115 -14.34 0.65 8.26
N ALA A 116 -13.40 1.06 7.41
CA ALA A 116 -13.62 2.09 6.40
C ALA A 116 -14.75 1.72 5.44
N ASN A 117 -14.82 0.45 5.00
CA ASN A 117 -15.92 -0.04 4.16
C ASN A 117 -17.26 0.04 4.87
N LEU A 118 -17.33 -0.39 6.14
CA LEU A 118 -18.56 -0.33 6.95
C LEU A 118 -19.00 1.10 7.24
N ALA A 119 -18.06 2.03 7.39
CA ALA A 119 -18.34 3.45 7.57
C ALA A 119 -18.74 4.17 6.27
N GLY A 120 -18.76 3.47 5.13
CA GLY A 120 -19.11 4.06 3.83
C GLY A 120 -17.97 4.85 3.18
N ALA A 121 -16.72 4.66 3.59
CA ALA A 121 -15.60 5.35 2.99
C ALA A 121 -15.42 4.99 1.50
N HIS A 122 -15.05 5.97 0.71
CA HIS A 122 -14.83 5.83 -0.73
C HIS A 122 -13.51 5.15 -1.07
N GLY A 123 -12.52 5.24 -0.17
CA GLY A 123 -11.24 4.57 -0.32
C GLY A 123 -10.31 4.77 0.85
N VAL A 124 -9.14 4.13 0.75
CA VAL A 124 -8.05 4.22 1.72
C VAL A 124 -6.78 4.61 0.98
N ILE A 125 -5.99 5.52 1.54
CA ILE A 125 -4.70 5.94 0.99
C ILE A 125 -3.60 5.50 1.95
N ILE A 126 -2.57 4.83 1.43
CA ILE A 126 -1.40 4.40 2.17
C ILE A 126 -0.11 4.91 1.51
N PRO A 127 0.99 5.12 2.26
CA PRO A 127 2.26 5.48 1.66
C PRO A 127 2.93 4.27 0.99
N LYS A 128 3.78 4.51 0.00
CA LYS A 128 4.63 3.47 -0.61
C LYS A 128 5.64 2.89 0.36
N ARG A 129 6.20 3.72 1.24
CA ARG A 129 7.18 3.34 2.25
C ARG A 129 6.53 3.40 3.63
N ARG A 130 7.02 2.59 4.56
CA ARG A 130 6.47 2.49 5.92
C ARG A 130 5.00 2.09 5.94
N ALA A 131 4.60 1.25 4.99
CA ALA A 131 3.29 0.60 4.99
C ALA A 131 3.43 -0.83 4.47
N VAL A 132 2.61 -1.71 5.00
CA VAL A 132 2.42 -3.04 4.43
C VAL A 132 1.62 -2.91 3.13
N GLY A 133 1.97 -3.72 2.13
CA GLY A 133 1.20 -3.80 0.90
C GLY A 133 -0.08 -4.62 1.04
N LEU A 134 -0.87 -4.71 -0.03
CA LEU A 134 -2.10 -5.52 -0.08
C LEU A 134 -1.75 -7.01 -0.19
N THR A 135 -1.27 -7.57 0.92
CA THR A 135 -0.92 -8.99 1.03
C THR A 135 -2.17 -9.86 1.17
N SER A 136 -2.00 -11.18 1.04
CA SER A 136 -3.07 -12.14 1.30
C SER A 136 -3.58 -12.09 2.75
N THR A 137 -2.73 -11.70 3.71
CA THR A 137 -3.13 -11.49 5.10
C THR A 137 -4.08 -10.30 5.21
N VAL A 138 -3.76 -9.16 4.55
CA VAL A 138 -4.64 -7.99 4.47
C VAL A 138 -5.97 -8.38 3.82
N ALA A 139 -5.94 -9.16 2.73
CA ALA A 139 -7.12 -9.64 2.06
C ALA A 139 -8.03 -10.48 2.99
N LYS A 140 -7.44 -11.37 3.76
CA LYS A 140 -8.17 -12.20 4.74
C LYS A 140 -8.76 -11.37 5.87
N THR A 141 -7.97 -10.48 6.46
CA THR A 141 -8.40 -9.68 7.63
C THR A 141 -9.40 -8.58 7.27
N SER A 142 -9.37 -8.11 6.02
CA SER A 142 -10.40 -7.18 5.49
C SER A 142 -11.76 -7.84 5.25
N ALA A 143 -11.86 -9.18 5.37
CA ALA A 143 -13.10 -9.94 5.20
C ALA A 143 -13.87 -9.58 3.90
N GLY A 144 -13.15 -9.39 2.79
CA GLY A 144 -13.73 -9.06 1.49
C GLY A 144 -13.93 -7.56 1.23
N ALA A 145 -13.67 -6.69 2.20
CA ALA A 145 -13.83 -5.24 2.03
C ALA A 145 -12.95 -4.65 0.90
N LEU A 146 -11.80 -5.27 0.61
CA LEU A 146 -10.93 -4.87 -0.51
C LEU A 146 -11.62 -4.92 -1.89
N ASN A 147 -12.67 -5.72 -2.05
CA ASN A 147 -13.43 -5.76 -3.31
C ASN A 147 -14.30 -4.51 -3.51
N TYR A 148 -14.57 -3.77 -2.45
CA TYR A 148 -15.48 -2.63 -2.44
C TYR A 148 -14.81 -1.32 -2.07
N THR A 149 -13.69 -1.39 -1.33
CA THR A 149 -12.95 -0.21 -0.86
C THR A 149 -11.61 -0.15 -1.58
N PRO A 150 -11.46 0.68 -2.61
CA PRO A 150 -10.21 0.85 -3.34
C PRO A 150 -9.14 1.40 -2.40
N VAL A 151 -7.91 0.93 -2.59
CA VAL A 151 -6.73 1.38 -1.85
C VAL A 151 -5.77 2.04 -2.80
N ALA A 152 -5.43 3.30 -2.56
CA ALA A 152 -4.41 4.01 -3.32
C ALA A 152 -3.07 4.02 -2.58
N LYS A 153 -1.97 3.95 -3.35
CA LYS A 153 -0.62 3.93 -2.81
C LYS A 153 0.15 5.15 -3.32
N VAL A 154 0.53 6.05 -2.41
CA VAL A 154 1.14 7.33 -2.75
C VAL A 154 2.59 7.44 -2.29
N THR A 155 3.38 8.22 -3.00
CA THR A 155 4.80 8.42 -2.67
C THR A 155 5.00 9.36 -1.49
N ASN A 156 4.14 10.38 -1.37
CA ASN A 156 4.23 11.41 -0.34
C ASN A 156 2.83 11.76 0.17
N ILE A 157 2.56 11.38 1.42
CA ILE A 157 1.27 11.65 2.09
C ILE A 157 1.01 13.15 2.21
N ALA A 158 2.02 13.96 2.60
CA ALA A 158 1.84 15.39 2.79
C ALA A 158 1.42 16.09 1.48
N ASN A 159 2.11 15.81 0.37
CA ASN A 159 1.75 16.36 -0.93
C ASN A 159 0.34 15.91 -1.37
N THR A 160 -0.01 14.65 -1.08
CA THR A 160 -1.36 14.14 -1.40
C THR A 160 -2.43 14.85 -0.58
N ILE A 161 -2.17 15.08 0.70
CA ILE A 161 -3.05 15.86 1.59
C ILE A 161 -3.24 17.29 1.04
N ASP A 162 -2.16 17.95 0.63
CA ASP A 162 -2.24 19.32 0.09
C ASP A 162 -3.05 19.35 -1.22
N SER A 163 -2.82 18.39 -2.12
CA SER A 163 -3.62 18.27 -3.35
C SER A 163 -5.11 18.04 -3.07
N LEU A 164 -5.43 17.23 -2.07
CA LEU A 164 -6.83 16.97 -1.69
C LEU A 164 -7.49 18.19 -1.03
N LYS A 165 -6.73 19.01 -0.29
CA LYS A 165 -7.22 20.30 0.22
C LYS A 165 -7.51 21.28 -0.91
N ASP A 166 -6.67 21.32 -1.94
CA ASP A 166 -6.90 22.15 -3.12
C ASP A 166 -8.19 21.73 -3.88
N GLU A 167 -8.58 20.48 -3.79
CA GLU A 167 -9.86 19.93 -4.27
C GLU A 167 -11.05 20.26 -3.34
N GLY A 168 -10.80 20.97 -2.23
CA GLY A 168 -11.84 21.41 -1.30
C GLY A 168 -12.17 20.44 -0.16
N LEU A 169 -11.37 19.38 0.05
CA LEU A 169 -11.59 18.44 1.13
C LEU A 169 -11.02 18.95 2.46
N TRP A 170 -11.76 18.71 3.54
CA TRP A 170 -11.32 18.99 4.90
C TRP A 170 -10.58 17.77 5.48
N ILE A 171 -9.63 18.02 6.39
CA ILE A 171 -8.82 16.95 7.00
C ILE A 171 -9.02 16.96 8.49
N ALA A 172 -9.47 15.82 9.03
CA ALA A 172 -9.43 15.54 10.46
C ALA A 172 -8.26 14.61 10.75
N ALA A 173 -7.39 15.00 11.67
CA ALA A 173 -6.34 14.15 12.19
C ALA A 173 -6.85 13.40 13.41
N ALA A 174 -6.76 12.07 13.40
CA ALA A 174 -7.05 11.28 14.59
C ALA A 174 -5.82 11.28 15.51
N ASP A 175 -5.99 11.84 16.71
CA ASP A 175 -4.96 11.88 17.75
C ASP A 175 -5.59 11.53 19.10
N MET A 176 -4.76 11.05 20.03
CA MET A 176 -5.21 10.62 21.35
C MET A 176 -5.67 11.79 22.26
N ASP A 177 -5.16 12.98 22.00
CA ASP A 177 -5.49 14.21 22.74
C ASP A 177 -6.52 15.11 22.02
N GLY A 178 -7.17 14.57 20.96
CA GLY A 178 -8.14 15.28 20.14
C GLY A 178 -9.55 15.35 20.76
N GLN A 179 -10.46 16.02 20.04
CA GLN A 179 -11.90 16.00 20.36
C GLN A 179 -12.51 14.63 19.97
N GLU A 180 -13.58 14.24 20.66
CA GLU A 180 -14.30 13.03 20.29
C GLU A 180 -14.86 13.14 18.86
N MET A 181 -14.76 12.06 18.09
CA MET A 181 -15.17 12.03 16.68
C MET A 181 -16.66 12.42 16.48
N TYR A 182 -17.51 12.13 17.47
CA TYR A 182 -18.93 12.44 17.42
C TYR A 182 -19.27 13.92 17.61
N ASP A 183 -18.31 14.71 18.12
CA ASP A 183 -18.46 16.15 18.36
C ASP A 183 -17.94 17.00 17.17
N ILE A 184 -17.45 16.35 16.12
CA ILE A 184 -16.87 17.00 14.93
C ILE A 184 -17.79 16.75 13.72
N ASP A 185 -18.06 17.80 12.95
CA ASP A 185 -18.72 17.62 11.63
C ASP A 185 -17.70 17.07 10.63
N LEU A 186 -17.83 15.78 10.34
CA LEU A 186 -16.93 15.06 9.41
C LEU A 186 -17.47 15.01 7.98
N LYS A 187 -18.52 15.74 7.63
CA LYS A 187 -19.02 15.78 6.25
C LYS A 187 -18.01 16.44 5.32
N GLY A 188 -17.65 15.74 4.26
CA GLY A 188 -16.61 16.18 3.33
C GLY A 188 -15.20 16.15 3.92
N CYS A 189 -14.95 15.29 4.92
CA CYS A 189 -13.70 15.23 5.67
C CYS A 189 -12.86 14.02 5.28
N LEU A 190 -11.54 14.22 5.23
CA LEU A 190 -10.53 13.15 5.19
C LEU A 190 -10.13 12.80 6.62
N LEU A 191 -10.20 11.55 6.98
CA LEU A 191 -9.65 11.08 8.25
C LEU A 191 -8.18 10.67 8.07
N TYR A 192 -7.27 11.44 8.65
CA TYR A 192 -5.84 11.10 8.72
C TYR A 192 -5.53 10.42 10.05
N THR A 193 -4.91 9.25 10.00
CA THR A 193 -4.45 8.53 11.20
C THR A 193 -2.94 8.39 11.18
N SER A 194 -2.28 8.85 12.25
CA SER A 194 -0.89 8.52 12.57
C SER A 194 -0.87 7.29 13.49
N PRO A 195 0.14 6.43 13.43
CA PRO A 195 0.19 5.24 14.29
C PRO A 195 0.25 5.65 15.76
N SER A 196 -0.54 4.96 16.58
CA SER A 196 -0.40 5.03 18.03
C SER A 196 0.98 4.52 18.43
N PRO A 197 1.59 5.05 19.53
CA PRO A 197 2.84 4.50 20.07
C PRO A 197 2.80 2.98 20.36
N ARG A 198 1.62 2.37 20.42
CA ARG A 198 1.43 0.94 20.61
C ARG A 198 1.64 0.11 19.33
N ASP A 199 1.60 0.73 18.15
CA ASP A 199 1.81 0.07 16.87
C ASP A 199 3.30 0.02 16.48
N CYS A 200 4.18 0.61 17.28
CA CYS A 200 5.62 0.70 17.07
C CYS A 200 6.44 -0.32 17.89
N SER A 201 5.82 -1.33 18.49
CA SER A 201 6.50 -2.36 19.29
C SER A 201 6.59 -3.70 18.60
#